data_38d242666df374b4f6b9240643eb171b
#
_entry.id   38d242666df374b4f6b9240643eb171b
#
_cell.length_a   1.000
_cell.length_b   1.000
_cell.length_c   1.000
_cell.angle_alpha   90.00
_cell.angle_beta   90.00
_cell.angle_gamma   90.00
#
_symmetry.space_group_name_H-M   'P 1'
#
loop_
_entity.id
_entity.type
_entity.pdbx_description
1 polymer ?
#
loop_
_entity_poly.entity_id
_entity_poly.type
_entity_poly.pdbx_seq_one_letter_code
_entity_poly.pdbx_strand_id
1 'polypeptide(L)'
;MASQLSSGDLISDRYASALYDLASEKKLVDVVLDDLLFIQSMIKNNKDLKLVIKSPLIKSNDKLEILQNILKSKNPNELSSTFLKVLSKNKRFQKTVDIISQFKNINAHKRGDVLADITSAEKLSNEQQDNIKEQLRTILGDKLSLSYKVDEQIIGGLIIKVGSKMIDTSLSNKINKLKIAMKGA
;
A
#
# COMPACT_ATOMS: atom_id res chain seq x y z
N MET A 1 -1.42 11.32 19.46
CA MET A 1 -2.51 10.32 19.50
C MET A 1 -2.06 9.14 18.66
N ALA A 2 -1.91 7.97 19.26
CA ALA A 2 -1.58 6.75 18.53
C ALA A 2 -2.77 6.45 17.60
N SER A 3 -2.53 6.43 16.28
CA SER A 3 -3.53 5.96 15.33
C SER A 3 -3.83 4.51 15.70
N GLN A 4 -5.09 4.23 16.06
CA GLN A 4 -5.59 2.88 16.23
C GLN A 4 -5.45 2.16 14.88
N LEU A 5 -4.34 1.42 14.72
CA LEU A 5 -4.20 0.47 13.63
C LEU A 5 -5.34 -0.53 13.78
N SER A 6 -6.15 -0.68 12.74
CA SER A 6 -7.19 -1.70 12.77
C SER A 6 -6.54 -3.07 12.97
N SER A 7 -7.21 -3.99 13.65
CA SER A 7 -6.66 -5.35 13.87
C SER A 7 -6.28 -6.06 12.56
N GLY A 8 -6.85 -5.63 11.44
CA GLY A 8 -6.51 -6.09 10.10
C GLY A 8 -5.16 -5.57 9.60
N ASP A 9 -4.78 -4.36 9.98
CA ASP A 9 -3.51 -3.74 9.60
C ASP A 9 -2.34 -4.37 10.36
N LEU A 10 -2.56 -4.72 11.64
CA LEU A 10 -1.57 -5.43 12.47
C LEU A 10 -1.22 -6.82 11.91
N ILE A 11 -2.21 -7.54 11.37
CA ILE A 11 -1.95 -8.84 10.74
C ILE A 11 -1.11 -8.65 9.48
N SER A 12 -1.48 -7.71 8.61
CA SER A 12 -0.77 -7.45 7.36
C SER A 12 0.68 -7.01 7.60
N ASP A 13 0.90 -6.18 8.63
CA ASP A 13 2.23 -5.74 9.04
C ASP A 13 3.11 -6.90 9.52
N ARG A 14 2.57 -7.79 10.37
CA ARG A 14 3.32 -8.97 10.88
C ARG A 14 3.76 -9.91 9.76
N TYR A 15 2.87 -10.18 8.77
CA TYR A 15 3.24 -11.03 7.63
C TYR A 15 4.27 -10.36 6.73
N ALA A 16 4.11 -9.05 6.49
CA ALA A 16 5.02 -8.27 5.66
C ALA A 16 6.42 -8.18 6.30
N SER A 17 6.49 -7.91 7.62
CA SER A 17 7.75 -7.87 8.37
C SER A 17 8.47 -9.21 8.35
N ALA A 18 7.76 -10.31 8.66
CA ALA A 18 8.36 -11.65 8.64
C ALA A 18 8.89 -12.04 7.26
N LEU A 19 8.15 -11.71 6.19
CA LEU A 19 8.60 -11.95 4.82
C LEU A 19 9.81 -11.09 4.47
N TYR A 20 9.82 -9.83 4.89
CA TYR A 20 10.94 -8.91 4.65
C TYR A 20 12.22 -9.39 5.34
N ASP A 21 12.13 -9.81 6.59
CA ASP A 21 13.28 -10.29 7.36
C ASP A 21 13.88 -11.54 6.70
N LEU A 22 13.06 -12.52 6.30
CA LEU A 22 13.51 -13.71 5.56
C LEU A 22 14.12 -13.37 4.19
N ALA A 23 13.51 -12.41 3.46
CA ALA A 23 14.03 -11.97 2.17
C ALA A 23 15.35 -11.21 2.32
N SER A 24 15.51 -10.44 3.40
CA SER A 24 16.72 -9.68 3.73
C SER A 24 17.86 -10.63 4.09
N GLU A 25 17.64 -11.64 4.93
CA GLU A 25 18.63 -12.67 5.28
C GLU A 25 19.16 -13.39 4.04
N LYS A 26 18.27 -13.69 3.08
CA LYS A 26 18.64 -14.35 1.82
C LYS A 26 19.12 -13.41 0.73
N LYS A 27 19.15 -12.09 0.97
CA LYS A 27 19.47 -11.03 -0.02
C LYS A 27 18.58 -11.07 -1.27
N LEU A 28 17.31 -11.44 -1.10
CA LEU A 28 16.33 -11.62 -2.18
C LEU A 28 15.18 -10.60 -2.12
N VAL A 29 15.36 -9.49 -1.39
CA VAL A 29 14.28 -8.50 -1.16
C VAL A 29 13.71 -7.97 -2.48
N ASP A 30 14.58 -7.63 -3.45
CA ASP A 30 14.14 -7.06 -4.72
C ASP A 30 13.40 -8.08 -5.58
N VAL A 31 13.89 -9.33 -5.63
CA VAL A 31 13.24 -10.41 -6.38
C VAL A 31 11.87 -10.72 -5.81
N VAL A 32 11.77 -10.81 -4.47
CA VAL A 32 10.49 -11.04 -3.78
C VAL A 32 9.54 -9.86 -3.98
N LEU A 33 10.05 -8.63 -3.94
CA LEU A 33 9.24 -7.43 -4.20
C LEU A 33 8.66 -7.45 -5.61
N ASP A 34 9.44 -7.79 -6.61
CA ASP A 34 8.99 -7.88 -8.01
C ASP A 34 7.91 -8.94 -8.20
N ASP A 35 8.05 -10.11 -7.58
CA ASP A 35 7.04 -11.16 -7.59
C ASP A 35 5.74 -10.68 -6.95
N LEU A 36 5.83 -10.03 -5.79
CA LEU A 36 4.68 -9.49 -5.07
C LEU A 36 3.98 -8.37 -5.85
N LEU A 37 4.72 -7.46 -6.47
CA LEU A 37 4.16 -6.39 -7.30
C LEU A 37 3.47 -6.95 -8.54
N PHE A 38 4.00 -8.02 -9.12
CA PHE A 38 3.34 -8.73 -10.23
C PHE A 38 1.99 -9.29 -9.78
N ILE A 39 1.93 -9.99 -8.65
CA ILE A 39 0.66 -10.48 -8.07
C ILE A 39 -0.32 -9.32 -7.84
N GLN A 40 0.15 -8.23 -7.24
CA GLN A 40 -0.68 -7.06 -6.96
C GLN A 40 -1.26 -6.45 -8.25
N SER A 41 -0.45 -6.34 -9.30
CA SER A 41 -0.90 -5.83 -10.59
C SER A 41 -1.97 -6.70 -11.22
N MET A 42 -1.80 -8.04 -11.18
CA MET A 42 -2.78 -9.00 -11.68
C MET A 42 -4.11 -8.92 -10.93
N ILE A 43 -4.06 -8.80 -9.59
CA ILE A 43 -5.26 -8.65 -8.76
C ILE A 43 -5.96 -7.32 -9.03
N LYS A 44 -5.22 -6.23 -9.30
CA LYS A 44 -5.79 -4.91 -9.57
C LYS A 44 -6.42 -4.84 -10.95
N ASN A 45 -5.79 -5.45 -11.96
CA ASN A 45 -6.22 -5.36 -13.35
C ASN A 45 -7.32 -6.36 -13.71
N ASN A 46 -7.50 -7.42 -12.90
CA ASN A 46 -8.51 -8.45 -13.16
C ASN A 46 -9.58 -8.43 -12.05
N LYS A 47 -10.80 -8.00 -12.42
CA LYS A 47 -11.94 -7.91 -11.50
C LYS A 47 -12.33 -9.29 -10.95
N ASP A 48 -12.29 -10.33 -11.77
CA ASP A 48 -12.68 -11.69 -11.38
C ASP A 48 -11.67 -12.28 -10.39
N LEU A 49 -10.38 -12.09 -10.63
CA LEU A 49 -9.33 -12.51 -9.72
C LEU A 49 -9.46 -11.81 -8.35
N LYS A 50 -9.79 -10.53 -8.36
CA LYS A 50 -10.05 -9.76 -7.14
C LYS A 50 -11.24 -10.31 -6.36
N LEU A 51 -12.33 -10.70 -7.04
CA LEU A 51 -13.50 -11.32 -6.43
C LEU A 51 -13.16 -12.71 -5.86
N VAL A 52 -12.44 -13.54 -6.61
CA VAL A 52 -11.99 -14.87 -6.17
C VAL A 52 -11.17 -14.76 -4.87
N ILE A 53 -10.19 -13.87 -4.83
CA ILE A 53 -9.30 -13.71 -3.66
C ILE A 53 -10.08 -13.21 -2.43
N LYS A 54 -11.02 -12.28 -2.61
CA LYS A 54 -11.83 -11.72 -1.54
C LYS A 54 -12.96 -12.63 -1.07
N SER A 55 -13.47 -13.51 -1.93
CA SER A 55 -14.60 -14.37 -1.60
C SER A 55 -14.25 -15.35 -0.46
N PRO A 56 -15.05 -15.44 0.60
CA PRO A 56 -14.87 -16.46 1.64
C PRO A 56 -15.35 -17.84 1.20
N LEU A 57 -16.14 -17.95 0.12
CA LEU A 57 -16.73 -19.20 -0.35
C LEU A 57 -15.75 -20.10 -1.09
N ILE A 58 -14.71 -19.52 -1.68
CA ILE A 58 -13.70 -20.26 -2.44
C ILE A 58 -12.64 -20.80 -1.48
N LYS A 59 -12.32 -22.08 -1.60
CA LYS A 59 -11.33 -22.75 -0.76
C LYS A 59 -9.94 -22.11 -0.93
N SER A 60 -9.18 -22.06 0.17
CA SER A 60 -7.82 -21.47 0.15
C SER A 60 -6.87 -22.19 -0.80
N ASN A 61 -7.04 -23.50 -0.98
CA ASN A 61 -6.21 -24.28 -1.90
C ASN A 61 -6.46 -23.90 -3.36
N ASP A 62 -7.72 -23.68 -3.76
CA ASP A 62 -8.06 -23.27 -5.13
C ASP A 62 -7.47 -21.89 -5.43
N LYS A 63 -7.55 -20.95 -4.47
CA LYS A 63 -6.90 -19.65 -4.58
C LYS A 63 -5.38 -19.75 -4.72
N LEU A 64 -4.77 -20.67 -3.95
CA LEU A 64 -3.33 -20.92 -4.04
C LEU A 64 -2.94 -21.42 -5.43
N GLU A 65 -3.68 -22.39 -5.96
CA GLU A 65 -3.41 -22.95 -7.29
C GLU A 65 -3.50 -21.87 -8.38
N ILE A 66 -4.55 -21.06 -8.35
CA ILE A 66 -4.72 -19.94 -9.29
C ILE A 66 -3.51 -18.97 -9.22
N LEU A 67 -3.13 -18.53 -8.02
CA LEU A 67 -2.01 -17.60 -7.86
C LEU A 67 -0.66 -18.24 -8.23
N GLN A 68 -0.45 -19.51 -7.92
CA GLN A 68 0.76 -20.22 -8.33
C GLN A 68 0.84 -20.39 -9.84
N ASN A 69 -0.27 -20.69 -10.52
CA ASN A 69 -0.28 -20.79 -11.97
C ASN A 69 0.01 -19.44 -12.65
N ILE A 70 -0.52 -18.35 -12.10
CA ILE A 70 -0.19 -16.99 -12.58
C ILE A 70 1.30 -16.69 -12.36
N LEU A 71 1.86 -17.05 -11.20
CA LEU A 71 3.25 -16.79 -10.89
C LEU A 71 4.21 -17.66 -11.70
N LYS A 72 3.84 -18.90 -12.04
CA LYS A 72 4.70 -19.79 -12.85
C LYS A 72 5.13 -19.15 -14.16
N SER A 73 4.31 -18.28 -14.75
CA SER A 73 4.67 -17.57 -15.99
C SER A 73 5.89 -16.64 -15.83
N LYS A 74 6.24 -16.27 -14.60
CA LYS A 74 7.36 -15.37 -14.29
C LYS A 74 8.57 -16.09 -13.63
N ASN A 75 8.56 -17.42 -13.50
CA ASN A 75 9.56 -18.17 -12.75
C ASN A 75 9.80 -17.59 -11.34
N PRO A 76 8.82 -17.68 -10.44
CA PRO A 76 8.85 -17.03 -9.15
C PRO A 76 9.95 -17.61 -8.27
N ASN A 77 10.45 -16.77 -7.35
CA ASN A 77 11.35 -17.23 -6.31
C ASN A 77 10.65 -18.23 -5.38
N GLU A 78 11.40 -19.20 -4.86
CA GLU A 78 10.89 -20.21 -3.92
C GLU A 78 10.25 -19.59 -2.67
N LEU A 79 10.83 -18.48 -2.20
CA LEU A 79 10.36 -17.74 -1.03
C LEU A 79 8.96 -17.14 -1.28
N SER A 80 8.74 -16.55 -2.46
CA SER A 80 7.43 -16.03 -2.88
C SER A 80 6.39 -17.13 -2.95
N SER A 81 6.75 -18.28 -3.51
CA SER A 81 5.87 -19.46 -3.61
C SER A 81 5.53 -20.03 -2.23
N THR A 82 6.52 -20.12 -1.34
CA THR A 82 6.33 -20.59 0.04
C THR A 82 5.46 -19.64 0.84
N PHE A 83 5.62 -18.33 0.65
CA PHE A 83 4.78 -17.31 1.28
C PHE A 83 3.30 -17.48 0.90
N LEU A 84 2.98 -17.73 -0.37
CA LEU A 84 1.60 -18.01 -0.79
C LEU A 84 1.02 -19.27 -0.13
N LYS A 85 1.84 -20.33 0.06
CA LYS A 85 1.44 -21.54 0.79
C LYS A 85 1.09 -21.22 2.24
N VAL A 86 1.88 -20.36 2.90
CA VAL A 86 1.62 -19.90 4.28
C VAL A 86 0.32 -19.10 4.37
N LEU A 87 0.04 -18.21 3.41
CA LEU A 87 -1.23 -17.48 3.34
C LEU A 87 -2.42 -18.41 3.13
N SER A 88 -2.27 -19.47 2.32
CA SER A 88 -3.29 -20.50 2.13
C SER A 88 -3.60 -21.23 3.42
N LYS A 89 -2.56 -21.77 4.08
CA LYS A 89 -2.68 -22.50 5.33
C LYS A 89 -3.39 -21.70 6.42
N ASN A 90 -3.09 -20.41 6.49
CA ASN A 90 -3.66 -19.50 7.48
C ASN A 90 -4.98 -18.84 7.04
N LYS A 91 -5.52 -19.17 5.85
CA LYS A 91 -6.75 -18.61 5.28
C LYS A 91 -6.72 -17.06 5.19
N ARG A 92 -5.56 -16.47 4.86
CA ARG A 92 -5.34 -15.01 4.87
C ARG A 92 -5.20 -14.39 3.48
N PHE A 93 -5.66 -15.07 2.42
CA PHE A 93 -5.59 -14.52 1.05
C PHE A 93 -6.30 -13.19 0.86
N GLN A 94 -7.37 -12.93 1.60
CA GLN A 94 -8.07 -11.64 1.54
C GLN A 94 -7.16 -10.44 1.87
N LYS A 95 -6.11 -10.67 2.65
CA LYS A 95 -5.13 -9.66 3.08
C LYS A 95 -3.91 -9.57 2.17
N THR A 96 -3.84 -10.33 1.07
CA THR A 96 -2.67 -10.35 0.18
C THR A 96 -2.29 -8.96 -0.31
N VAL A 97 -3.24 -8.15 -0.77
CA VAL A 97 -2.98 -6.81 -1.29
C VAL A 97 -2.45 -5.87 -0.19
N ASP A 98 -3.03 -5.96 1.00
CA ASP A 98 -2.61 -5.16 2.16
C ASP A 98 -1.20 -5.54 2.60
N ILE A 99 -0.89 -6.85 2.64
CA ILE A 99 0.44 -7.36 3.00
C ILE A 99 1.50 -6.91 1.98
N ILE A 100 1.20 -6.96 0.69
CA ILE A 100 2.10 -6.48 -0.36
C ILE A 100 2.37 -4.97 -0.21
N SER A 101 1.35 -4.20 0.10
CA SER A 101 1.49 -2.77 0.34
C SER A 101 2.38 -2.48 1.55
N GLN A 102 2.20 -3.24 2.65
CA GLN A 102 3.06 -3.11 3.83
C GLN A 102 4.51 -3.56 3.56
N PHE A 103 4.72 -4.64 2.81
CA PHE A 103 6.06 -5.06 2.42
C PHE A 103 6.79 -3.97 1.63
N LYS A 104 6.09 -3.33 0.67
CA LYS A 104 6.62 -2.18 -0.07
C LYS A 104 7.01 -1.02 0.87
N ASN A 105 6.15 -0.71 1.84
CA ASN A 105 6.41 0.35 2.82
C ASN A 105 7.62 0.04 3.70
N ILE A 106 7.73 -1.20 4.20
CA ILE A 106 8.87 -1.66 5.01
C ILE A 106 10.16 -1.55 4.19
N ASN A 107 10.15 -2.01 2.93
CA ASN A 107 11.31 -1.93 2.05
C ASN A 107 11.75 -0.48 1.81
N ALA A 108 10.82 0.43 1.52
CA ALA A 108 11.10 1.85 1.36
C ALA A 108 11.70 2.45 2.65
N HIS A 109 11.11 2.12 3.80
CA HIS A 109 11.60 2.60 5.10
C HIS A 109 13.03 2.11 5.41
N LYS A 110 13.30 0.83 5.14
CA LYS A 110 14.63 0.23 5.35
C LYS A 110 15.70 0.75 4.38
N ARG A 111 15.29 1.18 3.18
CA ARG A 111 16.17 1.86 2.22
C ARG A 111 16.42 3.33 2.57
N GLY A 112 15.76 3.84 3.60
CA GLY A 112 15.81 5.26 4.00
C GLY A 112 15.01 6.16 3.08
N ASP A 113 14.03 5.62 2.35
CA ASP A 113 13.13 6.41 1.53
C ASP A 113 12.14 7.16 2.43
N VAL A 114 11.91 8.42 2.12
CA VAL A 114 10.89 9.21 2.79
C VAL A 114 9.53 8.84 2.19
N LEU A 115 8.68 8.23 3.01
CA LEU A 115 7.30 7.90 2.61
C LEU A 115 6.43 9.13 2.75
N ALA A 116 5.75 9.51 1.66
CA ALA A 116 4.74 10.56 1.67
C ALA A 116 3.40 10.02 1.14
N ASP A 117 2.37 10.08 2.00
CA ASP A 117 1.01 9.75 1.64
C ASP A 117 0.31 11.02 1.16
N ILE A 118 -0.21 11.00 -0.06
CA ILE A 118 -0.93 12.12 -0.68
C ILE A 118 -2.39 11.72 -0.82
N THR A 119 -3.28 12.46 -0.15
CA THR A 119 -4.72 12.28 -0.30
C THR A 119 -5.28 13.44 -1.14
N SER A 120 -6.05 13.11 -2.18
CA SER A 120 -6.73 14.04 -3.07
C SER A 120 -8.23 13.76 -3.12
N ALA A 121 -9.04 14.75 -3.46
CA ALA A 121 -10.50 14.57 -3.62
C ALA A 121 -10.82 13.69 -4.84
N GLU A 122 -10.03 13.82 -5.89
CA GLU A 122 -10.20 13.09 -7.15
C GLU A 122 -8.89 12.41 -7.55
N LYS A 123 -8.98 11.50 -8.53
CA LYS A 123 -7.81 10.83 -9.07
C LYS A 123 -6.91 11.83 -9.80
N LEU A 124 -5.67 11.96 -9.33
CA LEU A 124 -4.68 12.84 -9.94
C LEU A 124 -4.24 12.34 -11.31
N SER A 125 -4.09 13.24 -12.27
CA SER A 125 -3.47 12.94 -13.57
C SER A 125 -1.98 12.66 -13.40
N ASN A 126 -1.37 12.00 -14.40
CA ASN A 126 0.06 11.71 -14.37
C ASN A 126 0.91 12.99 -14.26
N GLU A 127 0.55 14.04 -14.97
CA GLU A 127 1.23 15.34 -14.89
C GLU A 127 1.16 15.96 -13.50
N GLN A 128 0.00 15.88 -12.85
CA GLN A 128 -0.17 16.36 -11.48
C GLN A 128 0.67 15.56 -10.48
N GLN A 129 0.73 14.23 -10.67
CA GLN A 129 1.56 13.36 -9.82
C GLN A 129 3.04 13.69 -9.99
N ASP A 130 3.51 13.91 -11.21
CA ASP A 130 4.90 14.25 -11.50
C ASP A 130 5.28 15.63 -10.92
N ASN A 131 4.42 16.64 -11.08
CA ASN A 131 4.63 17.96 -10.49
C ASN A 131 4.71 17.92 -8.96
N ILE A 132 3.82 17.17 -8.31
CA ILE A 132 3.85 16.98 -6.84
C ILE A 132 5.15 16.26 -6.43
N LYS A 133 5.56 15.26 -7.20
CA LYS A 133 6.79 14.51 -6.95
C LYS A 133 8.02 15.41 -7.03
N GLU A 134 8.12 16.27 -8.03
CA GLU A 134 9.24 17.22 -8.17
C GLU A 134 9.29 18.23 -7.02
N GLN A 135 8.15 18.81 -6.67
CA GLN A 135 8.09 19.76 -5.55
C GLN A 135 8.48 19.10 -4.23
N LEU A 136 8.02 17.86 -3.99
CA LEU A 136 8.38 17.12 -2.77
C LEU A 136 9.85 16.68 -2.77
N ARG A 137 10.42 16.34 -3.93
CA ARG A 137 11.86 16.02 -4.04
C ARG A 137 12.76 17.19 -3.65
N THR A 138 12.38 18.41 -4.02
CA THR A 138 13.13 19.62 -3.66
C THR A 138 13.17 19.85 -2.15
N ILE A 139 12.12 19.42 -1.41
CA ILE A 139 11.98 19.64 0.04
C ILE A 139 12.50 18.44 0.85
N LEU A 140 12.25 17.21 0.37
CA LEU A 140 12.46 15.98 1.13
C LEU A 140 13.64 15.14 0.63
N GLY A 141 14.24 15.52 -0.51
CA GLY A 141 15.35 14.81 -1.13
C GLY A 141 14.92 13.76 -2.18
N ASP A 142 15.92 13.16 -2.83
CA ASP A 142 15.71 12.25 -3.97
C ASP A 142 15.08 10.90 -3.60
N LYS A 143 15.28 10.44 -2.38
CA LYS A 143 14.74 9.16 -1.88
C LYS A 143 13.31 9.33 -1.38
N LEU A 144 12.37 9.49 -2.32
CA LEU A 144 10.97 9.75 -2.02
C LEU A 144 10.08 8.64 -2.60
N SER A 145 9.28 8.01 -1.75
CA SER A 145 8.25 7.05 -2.14
C SER A 145 6.87 7.67 -1.89
N LEU A 146 6.10 7.86 -2.97
CA LEU A 146 4.79 8.48 -2.92
C LEU A 146 3.69 7.41 -2.96
N SER A 147 2.69 7.58 -2.09
CA SER A 147 1.46 6.81 -2.08
C SER A 147 0.29 7.76 -2.31
N TYR A 148 -0.57 7.44 -3.26
CA TYR A 148 -1.73 8.27 -3.61
C TYR A 148 -3.02 7.60 -3.15
N LYS A 149 -3.87 8.36 -2.47
CA LYS A 149 -5.18 7.94 -1.99
C LYS A 149 -6.23 8.94 -2.43
N VAL A 150 -7.41 8.46 -2.82
CA VAL A 150 -8.55 9.32 -3.13
C VAL A 150 -9.53 9.29 -1.96
N ASP A 151 -9.93 10.48 -1.51
CA ASP A 151 -10.93 10.68 -0.47
C ASP A 151 -11.81 11.90 -0.82
N GLU A 152 -13.01 11.64 -1.27
CA GLU A 152 -13.96 12.68 -1.68
C GLU A 152 -14.39 13.61 -0.52
N GLN A 153 -14.22 13.16 0.73
CA GLN A 153 -14.62 13.94 1.92
C GLN A 153 -13.79 15.21 2.10
N ILE A 154 -12.60 15.29 1.50
CA ILE A 154 -11.79 16.51 1.56
C ILE A 154 -12.32 17.64 0.67
N ILE A 155 -13.30 17.34 -0.21
CA ILE A 155 -13.99 18.25 -1.13
C ILE A 155 -13.06 18.76 -2.24
N GLY A 156 -11.80 19.10 -1.92
CA GLY A 156 -10.78 19.60 -2.83
C GLY A 156 -9.48 19.91 -2.10
N GLY A 157 -8.42 20.15 -2.87
CA GLY A 157 -7.08 20.35 -2.34
C GLY A 157 -6.36 19.02 -2.07
N LEU A 158 -5.29 19.08 -1.27
CA LEU A 158 -4.41 17.93 -0.97
C LEU A 158 -4.14 17.86 0.53
N ILE A 159 -4.07 16.63 1.03
CA ILE A 159 -3.49 16.33 2.34
C ILE A 159 -2.20 15.54 2.08
N ILE A 160 -1.07 16.05 2.56
CA ILE A 160 0.24 15.44 2.41
C ILE A 160 0.73 15.04 3.80
N LYS A 161 0.97 13.74 4.00
CA LYS A 161 1.50 13.21 5.26
C LYS A 161 2.88 12.62 5.02
N VAL A 162 3.88 13.14 5.74
CA VAL A 162 5.27 12.68 5.66
C VAL A 162 5.72 12.29 7.08
N GLY A 163 5.78 11.00 7.35
CA GLY A 163 6.06 10.50 8.68
C GLY A 163 5.05 11.04 9.72
N SER A 164 5.53 11.80 10.70
CA SER A 164 4.69 12.44 11.73
C SER A 164 4.17 13.83 11.35
N LYS A 165 4.67 14.42 10.26
CA LYS A 165 4.24 15.74 9.77
C LYS A 165 3.07 15.58 8.80
N MET A 166 2.06 16.44 8.93
CA MET A 166 0.91 16.49 8.05
C MET A 166 0.67 17.93 7.61
N ILE A 167 0.54 18.12 6.30
CA ILE A 167 0.18 19.38 5.66
C ILE A 167 -1.20 19.18 5.05
N ASP A 168 -2.18 19.86 5.58
CA ASP A 168 -3.57 19.78 5.13
C ASP A 168 -3.97 21.12 4.47
N THR A 169 -4.09 21.09 3.15
CA THR A 169 -4.56 22.20 2.31
C THR A 169 -5.97 21.99 1.81
N SER A 170 -6.71 21.03 2.37
CA SER A 170 -8.06 20.67 1.95
C SER A 170 -9.06 21.82 2.15
N LEU A 171 -10.04 21.87 1.25
CA LEU A 171 -11.15 22.83 1.37
C LEU A 171 -12.00 22.52 2.61
N SER A 172 -12.20 21.25 2.92
CA SER A 172 -12.90 20.80 4.13
C SER A 172 -12.30 21.43 5.41
N ASN A 173 -10.98 21.41 5.54
CA ASN A 173 -10.29 22.02 6.69
C ASN A 173 -10.42 23.55 6.69
N LYS A 174 -10.31 24.19 5.51
CA LYS A 174 -10.50 25.65 5.39
C LYS A 174 -11.92 26.07 5.81
N ILE A 175 -12.94 25.34 5.37
CA ILE A 175 -14.34 25.59 5.74
C ILE A 175 -14.53 25.39 7.25
N ASN A 176 -13.97 24.33 7.82
CA ASN A 176 -14.06 24.08 9.26
C ASN A 176 -13.40 25.19 10.09
N LYS A 177 -12.24 25.68 9.68
CA LYS A 177 -11.56 26.80 10.34
C LYS A 177 -12.40 28.08 10.28
N LEU A 178 -13.00 28.38 9.12
CA LEU A 178 -13.91 29.52 8.98
C LEU A 178 -15.15 29.38 9.89
N LYS A 179 -15.77 28.19 9.92
CA LYS A 179 -16.93 27.91 10.77
C LYS A 179 -16.61 28.09 12.25
N ILE A 180 -15.41 27.70 12.69
CA ILE A 180 -14.96 27.89 14.08
C ILE A 180 -14.74 29.38 14.37
N ALA A 181 -14.08 30.09 13.46
CA ALA A 181 -13.86 31.54 13.60
C ALA A 181 -15.17 32.35 13.67
N MET A 182 -16.17 31.95 12.88
CA MET A 182 -17.48 32.57 12.91
C MET A 182 -18.35 32.22 14.14
N LYS A 183 -18.07 31.11 14.82
CA LYS A 183 -18.77 30.71 16.05
C LYS A 183 -18.17 31.31 17.32
N GLY A 184 -16.93 31.77 17.25
CA GLY A 184 -16.22 32.36 18.38
C GLY A 184 -16.14 33.89 18.38
N ALA A 185 -16.92 34.53 17.48
CA ALA A 185 -17.08 35.97 17.41
C ALA A 185 -18.43 36.41 18.05
#